data_614d5515735154f2af15f0f6ecbb6f7b
#
_entry.id   614d5515735154f2af15f0f6ecbb6f7b
#
_cell.length_a   1.000
_cell.length_b   1.000
_cell.length_c   1.000
_cell.angle_alpha   90.00
_cell.angle_beta   90.00
_cell.angle_gamma   90.00
#
_symmetry.space_group_name_H-M   'P 1'
#
loop_
_entity.id
_entity.type
_entity.pdbx_description
1 polymer ?
#
loop_
_entity_poly.entity_id
_entity_poly.type
_entity_poly.pdbx_seq_one_letter_code
_entity_poly.pdbx_strand_id
1 'polypeptide(L)'
;PPLSGPLVVKTFRSYFGKAPHELYDKFDINAANAASIGQVHEAWKDGKHLAVKVQYPGVADSISSDLKMVKPMAVTLFGLNEKDVERYTEEVETKLLEETDYDLELRRSIEISEACKHIEGLIFPKYYPEFSSKRILTMDWLDGMHLKDFLLTNPSQEVRNQIGQLLWDFYDHQVHHLRQVHADPHPGNFLMRADGT
;
A
#
# COMPACT_ATOMS: atom_id res chain seq x y z
N PRO A 1 4.59 -2.38 17.39
CA PRO A 1 5.69 -3.34 17.23
C PRO A 1 5.42 -4.22 16.01
N PRO A 2 6.44 -4.65 15.26
CA PRO A 2 6.26 -5.55 14.13
C PRO A 2 5.66 -6.89 14.56
N LEU A 3 5.00 -7.59 13.62
CA LEU A 3 4.51 -8.95 13.85
C LEU A 3 5.68 -9.88 14.17
N SER A 4 5.46 -10.74 15.15
CA SER A 4 6.40 -11.81 15.40
C SER A 4 6.38 -12.86 14.26
N GLY A 5 7.51 -13.51 14.01
CA GLY A 5 7.60 -14.55 12.98
C GLY A 5 6.50 -15.63 13.07
N PRO A 6 6.15 -16.15 14.25
CA PRO A 6 5.04 -17.10 14.40
C PRO A 6 3.69 -16.57 13.92
N LEU A 7 3.40 -15.26 14.10
CA LEU A 7 2.15 -14.65 13.62
C LEU A 7 2.15 -14.51 12.10
N VAL A 8 3.28 -14.15 11.49
CA VAL A 8 3.44 -14.14 10.03
C VAL A 8 3.16 -15.53 9.46
N VAL A 9 3.80 -16.57 10.00
CA VAL A 9 3.57 -17.97 9.58
C VAL A 9 2.11 -18.38 9.74
N LYS A 10 1.48 -17.99 10.86
CA LYS A 10 0.05 -18.27 11.10
C LYS A 10 -0.82 -17.60 10.04
N THR A 11 -0.54 -16.35 9.66
CA THR A 11 -1.28 -15.64 8.60
C THR A 11 -1.15 -16.38 7.27
N PHE A 12 0.06 -16.75 6.87
CA PHE A 12 0.28 -17.51 5.64
C PHE A 12 -0.48 -18.85 5.62
N ARG A 13 -0.41 -19.60 6.71
CA ARG A 13 -1.14 -20.87 6.83
C ARG A 13 -2.65 -20.68 6.75
N SER A 14 -3.19 -19.60 7.28
CA SER A 14 -4.63 -19.31 7.23
C SER A 14 -5.13 -19.04 5.82
N TYR A 15 -4.32 -18.42 4.96
CA TYR A 15 -4.74 -18.02 3.60
C TYR A 15 -4.24 -18.95 2.50
N PHE A 16 -3.09 -19.58 2.66
CA PHE A 16 -2.50 -20.47 1.66
C PHE A 16 -2.43 -21.94 2.09
N GLY A 17 -2.72 -22.25 3.35
CA GLY A 17 -2.50 -23.59 3.90
C GLY A 17 -1.02 -23.97 4.05
N LYS A 18 -0.10 -23.04 3.74
CA LYS A 18 1.35 -23.25 3.67
C LYS A 18 2.08 -22.17 4.46
N ALA A 19 3.28 -22.47 4.93
CA ALA A 19 4.16 -21.46 5.51
C ALA A 19 4.91 -20.67 4.40
N PRO A 20 5.46 -19.48 4.68
CA PRO A 20 6.17 -18.68 3.67
C PRO A 20 7.27 -19.43 2.94
N HIS A 21 8.08 -20.22 3.67
CA HIS A 21 9.18 -21.01 3.09
C HIS A 21 8.74 -22.18 2.19
N GLU A 22 7.44 -22.50 2.17
CA GLU A 22 6.85 -23.49 1.27
C GLU A 22 6.33 -22.85 -0.03
N LEU A 23 6.16 -21.50 -0.02
CA LEU A 23 5.70 -20.71 -1.16
C LEU A 23 6.85 -20.04 -1.90
N TYR A 24 7.80 -19.47 -1.15
CA TYR A 24 8.95 -18.75 -1.68
C TYR A 24 10.23 -19.57 -1.54
N ASP A 25 11.19 -19.36 -2.43
CA ASP A 25 12.51 -20.00 -2.37
C ASP A 25 13.31 -19.47 -1.18
N LYS A 26 13.10 -18.18 -0.84
CA LYS A 26 13.60 -17.54 0.37
C LYS A 26 12.55 -16.54 0.85
N PHE A 27 12.38 -16.41 2.15
CA PHE A 27 11.52 -15.44 2.81
C PHE A 27 12.23 -14.90 4.05
N ASP A 28 12.40 -13.56 4.13
CA ASP A 28 12.91 -12.96 5.36
C ASP A 28 11.74 -12.77 6.33
N ILE A 29 11.82 -13.48 7.46
CA ILE A 29 10.77 -13.43 8.49
C ILE A 29 10.77 -12.09 9.24
N ASN A 30 11.87 -11.35 9.20
CA ASN A 30 11.94 -10.01 9.75
C ASN A 30 11.39 -9.01 8.72
N ALA A 31 10.54 -8.11 9.17
CA ALA A 31 10.01 -7.08 8.30
C ALA A 31 11.11 -6.11 7.86
N ALA A 32 11.20 -5.84 6.57
CA ALA A 32 12.08 -4.82 6.01
C ALA A 32 11.53 -3.41 6.28
N ASN A 33 10.21 -3.25 6.18
CA ASN A 33 9.53 -1.96 6.34
C ASN A 33 8.20 -2.12 7.08
N ALA A 34 7.77 -1.04 7.75
CA ALA A 34 6.40 -0.92 8.25
C ALA A 34 5.48 -0.43 7.13
N ALA A 35 4.23 -0.84 7.17
CA ALA A 35 3.14 -0.30 6.36
C ALA A 35 2.04 0.22 7.30
N SER A 36 1.08 1.02 6.79
CA SER A 36 0.02 1.64 7.61
C SER A 36 -0.74 0.63 8.47
N ILE A 37 -1.14 -0.48 7.90
CA ILE A 37 -1.92 -1.54 8.56
C ILE A 37 -1.24 -2.91 8.53
N GLY A 38 0.07 -2.95 8.27
CA GLY A 38 0.83 -4.20 8.12
C GLY A 38 2.32 -3.97 8.12
N GLN A 39 3.04 -4.90 7.53
CA GLN A 39 4.49 -4.83 7.35
C GLN A 39 4.89 -5.49 6.04
N VAL A 40 6.04 -5.10 5.51
CA VAL A 40 6.59 -5.61 4.25
C VAL A 40 7.79 -6.49 4.54
N HIS A 41 7.80 -7.68 3.95
CA HIS A 41 8.90 -8.64 4.00
C HIS A 41 9.56 -8.77 2.64
N GLU A 42 10.85 -9.08 2.65
CA GLU A 42 11.57 -9.50 1.45
C GLU A 42 11.35 -10.99 1.19
N ALA A 43 11.13 -11.32 -0.07
CA ALA A 43 11.06 -12.70 -0.51
C ALA A 43 11.73 -12.88 -1.88
N TRP A 44 12.10 -14.12 -2.19
CA TRP A 44 12.67 -14.48 -3.50
C TRP A 44 11.93 -15.68 -4.04
N LYS A 45 11.58 -15.63 -5.31
CA LYS A 45 10.91 -16.71 -6.02
C LYS A 45 11.32 -16.72 -7.48
N ASP A 46 11.81 -17.87 -7.97
CA ASP A 46 12.25 -18.07 -9.36
C ASP A 46 13.20 -16.97 -9.85
N GLY A 47 14.18 -16.62 -9.00
CA GLY A 47 15.19 -15.58 -9.26
C GLY A 47 14.70 -14.14 -9.18
N LYS A 48 13.42 -13.90 -8.81
CA LYS A 48 12.85 -12.57 -8.61
C LYS A 48 12.94 -12.14 -7.17
N HIS A 49 13.21 -10.86 -6.94
CA HIS A 49 13.16 -10.22 -5.62
C HIS A 49 11.76 -9.60 -5.44
N LEU A 50 11.08 -9.98 -4.36
CA LEU A 50 9.67 -9.67 -4.11
C LEU A 50 9.49 -8.91 -2.81
N ALA A 51 8.53 -8.00 -2.80
CA ALA A 51 7.96 -7.37 -1.63
C ALA A 51 6.65 -8.08 -1.26
N VAL A 52 6.57 -8.53 -0.02
CA VAL A 52 5.38 -9.23 0.50
C VAL A 52 4.80 -8.45 1.66
N LYS A 53 3.70 -7.76 1.40
CA LYS A 53 2.95 -6.98 2.38
C LYS A 53 2.03 -7.91 3.16
N VAL A 54 2.19 -7.95 4.48
CA VAL A 54 1.40 -8.81 5.39
C VAL A 54 0.64 -7.93 6.36
N GLN A 55 -0.68 -8.05 6.37
CA GLN A 55 -1.54 -7.23 7.21
C GLN A 55 -1.49 -7.68 8.68
N TYR A 56 -1.59 -6.73 9.60
CA TYR A 56 -1.74 -7.02 11.02
C TYR A 56 -3.08 -7.74 11.29
N PRO A 57 -3.06 -8.87 12.05
CA PRO A 57 -4.30 -9.58 12.38
C PRO A 57 -5.23 -8.69 13.22
N GLY A 58 -6.54 -8.81 12.95
CA GLY A 58 -7.58 -8.14 13.72
C GLY A 58 -7.84 -6.68 13.34
N VAL A 59 -7.04 -6.04 12.49
CA VAL A 59 -7.26 -4.64 12.09
C VAL A 59 -8.63 -4.44 11.46
N ALA A 60 -8.99 -5.27 10.48
CA ALA A 60 -10.30 -5.16 9.83
C ALA A 60 -11.47 -5.45 10.79
N ASP A 61 -11.25 -6.35 11.74
CA ASP A 61 -12.30 -6.78 12.68
C ASP A 61 -12.55 -5.70 13.76
N SER A 62 -11.54 -4.87 14.07
CA SER A 62 -11.66 -3.82 15.09
C SER A 62 -12.29 -2.53 14.56
N ILE A 63 -12.19 -2.24 13.25
CA ILE A 63 -12.63 -0.97 12.66
C ILE A 63 -14.04 -0.57 13.09
N SER A 64 -15.02 -1.45 12.88
CA SER A 64 -16.43 -1.16 13.21
C SER A 64 -16.65 -0.95 14.72
N SER A 65 -15.94 -1.68 15.56
CA SER A 65 -16.04 -1.54 17.02
C SER A 65 -15.38 -0.26 17.51
N ASP A 66 -14.21 0.08 16.97
CA ASP A 66 -13.47 1.29 17.32
C ASP A 66 -14.24 2.55 16.91
N LEU A 67 -14.83 2.57 15.72
CA LEU A 67 -15.67 3.68 15.26
C LEU A 67 -16.94 3.84 16.10
N LYS A 68 -17.59 2.76 16.54
CA LYS A 68 -18.72 2.81 17.45
C LYS A 68 -18.37 3.42 18.81
N MET A 69 -17.13 3.24 19.28
CA MET A 69 -16.65 3.86 20.52
C MET A 69 -16.34 5.35 20.35
N VAL A 70 -15.80 5.75 19.19
CA VAL A 70 -15.42 7.14 18.91
C VAL A 70 -16.65 8.03 18.61
N LYS A 71 -17.69 7.50 17.96
CA LYS A 71 -18.90 8.25 17.55
C LYS A 71 -19.55 9.05 18.70
N PRO A 72 -19.88 8.47 19.86
CA PRO A 72 -20.47 9.23 20.98
C PRO A 72 -19.54 10.32 21.53
N MET A 73 -18.24 10.06 21.52
CA MET A 73 -17.24 11.05 21.95
C MET A 73 -17.20 12.26 21.01
N ALA A 74 -17.24 12.02 19.70
CA ALA A 74 -17.26 13.09 18.70
C ALA A 74 -18.50 13.98 18.84
N VAL A 75 -19.69 13.41 19.01
CA VAL A 75 -20.94 14.14 19.26
C VAL A 75 -20.84 14.96 20.53
N THR A 76 -20.39 14.37 21.63
CA THR A 76 -20.39 15.02 22.96
C THR A 76 -19.32 16.09 23.10
N LEU A 77 -18.07 15.81 22.63
CA LEU A 77 -16.93 16.71 22.83
C LEU A 77 -16.93 17.88 21.84
N PHE A 78 -17.39 17.64 20.61
CA PHE A 78 -17.34 18.65 19.55
C PHE A 78 -18.71 19.29 19.27
N GLY A 79 -19.77 18.85 19.95
CA GLY A 79 -21.13 19.38 19.76
C GLY A 79 -21.68 19.18 18.36
N LEU A 80 -21.24 18.11 17.67
CA LEU A 80 -21.62 17.81 16.30
C LEU A 80 -23.03 17.23 16.21
N ASN A 81 -23.70 17.46 15.09
CA ASN A 81 -25.00 16.86 14.82
C ASN A 81 -24.83 15.33 14.65
N GLU A 82 -25.62 14.56 15.37
CA GLU A 82 -25.53 13.09 15.37
C GLU A 82 -25.67 12.48 13.97
N LYS A 83 -26.58 13.02 13.13
CA LYS A 83 -26.80 12.55 11.76
C LYS A 83 -25.59 12.81 10.85
N ASP A 84 -24.95 13.96 11.02
CA ASP A 84 -23.76 14.31 10.24
C ASP A 84 -22.57 13.42 10.65
N VAL A 85 -22.41 13.17 11.95
CA VAL A 85 -21.40 12.24 12.48
C VAL A 85 -21.66 10.82 12.00
N GLU A 86 -22.92 10.39 11.95
CA GLU A 86 -23.28 9.06 11.45
C GLU A 86 -22.87 8.86 9.99
N ARG A 87 -23.31 9.78 9.12
CA ARG A 87 -22.97 9.75 7.69
C ARG A 87 -21.44 9.75 7.45
N TYR A 88 -20.74 10.62 8.17
CA TYR A 88 -19.28 10.69 8.09
C TYR A 88 -18.60 9.41 8.58
N THR A 89 -19.10 8.85 9.68
CA THR A 89 -18.56 7.60 10.25
C THR A 89 -18.76 6.42 9.31
N GLU A 90 -19.92 6.31 8.65
CA GLU A 90 -20.18 5.27 7.64
C GLU A 90 -19.24 5.38 6.44
N GLU A 91 -18.98 6.60 5.97
CA GLU A 91 -18.03 6.83 4.88
C GLU A 91 -16.60 6.46 5.28
N VAL A 92 -16.16 6.89 6.47
CA VAL A 92 -14.85 6.54 7.03
C VAL A 92 -14.71 5.03 7.23
N GLU A 93 -15.74 4.37 7.78
CA GLU A 93 -15.77 2.92 7.96
C GLU A 93 -15.57 2.19 6.63
N THR A 94 -16.33 2.60 5.61
CA THR A 94 -16.24 2.01 4.27
C THR A 94 -14.82 2.16 3.72
N LYS A 95 -14.23 3.34 3.83
CA LYS A 95 -12.86 3.59 3.34
C LYS A 95 -11.81 2.79 4.12
N LEU A 96 -11.91 2.75 5.43
CA LEU A 96 -10.99 1.94 6.25
C LEU A 96 -11.12 0.44 5.95
N LEU A 97 -12.32 -0.06 5.69
CA LEU A 97 -12.53 -1.46 5.29
C LEU A 97 -11.96 -1.75 3.90
N GLU A 98 -12.09 -0.81 2.94
CA GLU A 98 -11.42 -0.93 1.62
C GLU A 98 -9.90 -1.03 1.78
N GLU A 99 -9.28 -0.22 2.64
CA GLU A 99 -7.84 -0.26 2.95
C GLU A 99 -7.37 -1.62 3.49
N THR A 100 -8.26 -2.35 4.16
CA THR A 100 -7.94 -3.69 4.67
C THR A 100 -8.14 -4.80 3.66
N ASP A 101 -8.64 -4.54 2.46
CA ASP A 101 -8.91 -5.52 1.42
C ASP A 101 -7.79 -5.56 0.37
N TYR A 102 -6.79 -6.43 0.59
CA TYR A 102 -5.67 -6.55 -0.34
C TYR A 102 -6.04 -7.22 -1.68
N ASP A 103 -7.16 -7.94 -1.77
CA ASP A 103 -7.68 -8.40 -3.05
C ASP A 103 -8.21 -7.23 -3.90
N LEU A 104 -8.82 -6.23 -3.25
CA LEU A 104 -9.24 -4.99 -3.89
C LEU A 104 -8.01 -4.15 -4.28
N GLU A 105 -7.03 -4.00 -3.38
CA GLU A 105 -5.77 -3.29 -3.66
C GLU A 105 -5.04 -3.92 -4.86
N LEU A 106 -4.94 -5.25 -4.91
CA LEU A 106 -4.33 -5.99 -6.00
C LEU A 106 -4.99 -5.68 -7.36
N ARG A 107 -6.32 -5.79 -7.43
CA ARG A 107 -7.06 -5.52 -8.67
C ARG A 107 -6.87 -4.07 -9.14
N ARG A 108 -7.08 -3.10 -8.25
CA ARG A 108 -6.92 -1.68 -8.57
C ARG A 108 -5.48 -1.34 -9.01
N SER A 109 -4.49 -1.94 -8.35
CA SER A 109 -3.07 -1.72 -8.69
C SER A 109 -2.72 -2.27 -10.07
N ILE A 110 -3.22 -3.44 -10.44
CA ILE A 110 -3.05 -4.00 -11.78
C ILE A 110 -3.74 -3.11 -12.83
N GLU A 111 -4.98 -2.70 -12.59
CA GLU A 111 -5.73 -1.82 -13.50
C GLU A 111 -5.01 -0.50 -13.74
N ILE A 112 -4.56 0.19 -12.68
CA ILE A 112 -3.84 1.47 -12.80
C ILE A 112 -2.50 1.28 -13.49
N SER A 113 -1.73 0.24 -13.15
CA SER A 113 -0.44 -0.01 -13.78
C SER A 113 -0.57 -0.24 -15.28
N GLU A 114 -1.57 -0.99 -15.71
CA GLU A 114 -1.87 -1.17 -17.14
C GLU A 114 -2.34 0.11 -17.83
N ALA A 115 -3.21 0.87 -17.18
CA ALA A 115 -3.73 2.13 -17.73
C ALA A 115 -2.65 3.20 -17.88
N CYS A 116 -1.63 3.20 -17.00
CA CYS A 116 -0.56 4.21 -16.98
C CYS A 116 0.75 3.74 -17.64
N LYS A 117 0.83 2.54 -18.19
CA LYS A 117 2.07 1.98 -18.80
C LYS A 117 2.64 2.77 -19.98
N HIS A 118 1.84 3.66 -20.58
CA HIS A 118 2.26 4.55 -21.66
C HIS A 118 3.02 5.79 -21.18
N ILE A 119 3.00 6.07 -19.86
CA ILE A 119 3.71 7.20 -19.26
C ILE A 119 5.17 6.77 -19.09
N GLU A 120 6.03 7.28 -19.98
CA GLU A 120 7.47 6.95 -19.98
C GLU A 120 8.13 7.40 -18.65
N GLY A 121 8.92 6.52 -18.05
CA GLY A 121 9.61 6.79 -16.78
C GLY A 121 8.79 6.42 -15.53
N LEU A 122 7.48 6.22 -15.63
CA LEU A 122 6.67 5.74 -14.54
C LEU A 122 6.76 4.21 -14.45
N ILE A 123 7.21 3.72 -13.30
CA ILE A 123 7.44 2.29 -13.08
C ILE A 123 6.49 1.78 -12.00
N PHE A 124 5.75 0.74 -12.32
CA PHE A 124 4.92 0.00 -11.37
C PHE A 124 5.52 -1.37 -11.07
N PRO A 125 5.40 -1.89 -9.84
CA PRO A 125 5.74 -3.27 -9.57
C PRO A 125 4.79 -4.20 -10.33
N LYS A 126 5.28 -5.34 -10.77
CA LYS A 126 4.41 -6.43 -11.17
C LYS A 126 3.80 -7.06 -9.92
N TYR A 127 2.51 -7.32 -9.95
CA TYR A 127 1.78 -7.98 -8.87
C TYR A 127 1.62 -9.47 -9.17
N TYR A 128 1.56 -10.30 -8.12
CA TYR A 128 1.49 -11.76 -8.20
C TYR A 128 0.22 -12.26 -7.51
N PRO A 129 -0.92 -12.41 -8.25
CA PRO A 129 -2.16 -12.91 -7.68
C PRO A 129 -2.03 -14.29 -7.03
N GLU A 130 -1.18 -15.16 -7.61
CA GLU A 130 -0.92 -16.51 -7.11
C GLU A 130 -0.23 -16.55 -5.73
N PHE A 131 0.42 -15.45 -5.34
CA PHE A 131 1.06 -15.26 -4.04
C PHE A 131 0.38 -14.16 -3.22
N SER A 132 -0.84 -13.77 -3.61
CA SER A 132 -1.62 -12.73 -2.93
C SER A 132 -2.94 -13.27 -2.42
N SER A 133 -3.50 -12.62 -1.41
CA SER A 133 -4.78 -12.97 -0.79
C SER A 133 -5.34 -11.74 -0.07
N LYS A 134 -6.52 -11.86 0.51
CA LYS A 134 -7.18 -10.76 1.24
C LYS A 134 -6.28 -10.04 2.29
N ARG A 135 -5.24 -10.70 2.81
CA ARG A 135 -4.34 -10.17 3.87
C ARG A 135 -2.85 -10.22 3.52
N ILE A 136 -2.52 -10.68 2.35
CA ILE A 136 -1.15 -10.80 1.87
C ILE A 136 -1.10 -10.31 0.43
N LEU A 137 -0.25 -9.33 0.14
CA LEU A 137 -0.08 -8.76 -1.19
C LEU A 137 1.37 -8.91 -1.62
N THR A 138 1.60 -9.60 -2.72
CA THR A 138 2.93 -9.88 -3.27
C THR A 138 3.14 -9.14 -4.59
N MET A 139 4.27 -8.44 -4.68
CA MET A 139 4.66 -7.66 -5.84
C MET A 139 6.18 -7.68 -6.01
N ASP A 140 6.68 -7.17 -7.13
CA ASP A 140 8.11 -6.94 -7.31
C ASP A 140 8.67 -6.01 -6.23
N TRP A 141 9.87 -6.30 -5.77
CA TRP A 141 10.65 -5.35 -4.99
C TRP A 141 11.20 -4.28 -5.94
N LEU A 142 10.82 -3.03 -5.72
CA LEU A 142 11.35 -1.93 -6.51
C LEU A 142 12.52 -1.26 -5.77
N ASP A 143 13.62 -1.08 -6.49
CA ASP A 143 14.75 -0.28 -6.02
C ASP A 143 14.49 1.20 -6.26
N GLY A 144 14.83 2.02 -5.29
CA GLY A 144 14.68 3.47 -5.35
C GLY A 144 14.82 4.10 -3.97
N MET A 145 14.78 5.40 -3.91
CA MET A 145 14.90 6.19 -2.68
C MET A 145 13.60 6.95 -2.42
N HIS A 146 13.18 7.02 -1.16
CA HIS A 146 12.13 7.97 -0.79
C HIS A 146 12.59 9.41 -0.99
N LEU A 147 11.66 10.33 -1.21
CA LEU A 147 11.94 11.74 -1.54
C LEU A 147 12.99 12.38 -0.65
N LYS A 148 12.94 12.14 0.66
CA LYS A 148 13.91 12.73 1.61
C LYS A 148 15.33 12.27 1.32
N ASP A 149 15.53 10.97 1.13
CA ASP A 149 16.86 10.38 0.90
C ASP A 149 17.37 10.74 -0.51
N PHE A 150 16.46 10.76 -1.49
CA PHE A 150 16.77 11.21 -2.83
C PHE A 150 17.29 12.66 -2.86
N LEU A 151 16.65 13.56 -2.13
CA LEU A 151 17.09 14.97 -2.06
C LEU A 151 18.46 15.13 -1.39
N LEU A 152 18.84 14.26 -0.46
CA LEU A 152 20.17 14.25 0.16
C LEU A 152 21.28 13.89 -0.84
N THR A 153 20.97 13.24 -1.96
CA THR A 153 21.94 12.97 -3.03
C THR A 153 22.26 14.19 -3.90
N ASN A 154 21.62 15.34 -3.64
CA ASN A 154 21.74 16.58 -4.43
C ASN A 154 21.52 16.37 -5.94
N PRO A 155 20.37 15.79 -6.35
CA PRO A 155 20.09 15.58 -7.76
C PRO A 155 20.08 16.90 -8.54
N SER A 156 20.46 16.85 -9.81
CA SER A 156 20.46 18.04 -10.69
C SER A 156 19.04 18.62 -10.82
N GLN A 157 18.96 19.89 -11.21
CA GLN A 157 17.66 20.54 -11.44
C GLN A 157 16.87 19.86 -12.56
N GLU A 158 17.57 19.33 -13.57
CA GLU A 158 16.96 18.57 -14.67
C GLU A 158 16.25 17.30 -14.16
N VAL A 159 16.95 16.52 -13.33
CA VAL A 159 16.36 15.29 -12.73
C VAL A 159 15.18 15.63 -11.82
N ARG A 160 15.27 16.71 -11.02
CA ARG A 160 14.15 17.17 -10.20
C ARG A 160 12.95 17.59 -11.04
N ASN A 161 13.18 18.30 -12.12
CA ASN A 161 12.13 18.72 -13.05
C ASN A 161 11.49 17.53 -13.75
N GLN A 162 12.29 16.54 -14.17
CA GLN A 162 11.81 15.33 -14.81
C GLN A 162 10.88 14.54 -13.88
N ILE A 163 11.29 14.31 -12.63
CA ILE A 163 10.44 13.62 -11.63
C ILE A 163 9.17 14.44 -11.35
N GLY A 164 9.29 15.77 -11.22
CA GLY A 164 8.14 16.64 -11.01
C GLY A 164 7.15 16.59 -12.17
N GLN A 165 7.64 16.58 -13.42
CA GLN A 165 6.81 16.45 -14.60
C GLN A 165 6.13 15.06 -14.65
N LEU A 166 6.88 14.00 -14.35
CA LEU A 166 6.36 12.64 -14.34
C LEU A 166 5.22 12.46 -13.31
N LEU A 167 5.38 13.00 -12.11
CA LEU A 167 4.32 13.02 -11.09
C LEU A 167 3.10 13.82 -11.56
N TRP A 168 3.33 14.97 -12.21
CA TRP A 168 2.25 15.77 -12.79
C TRP A 168 1.49 14.99 -13.86
N ASP A 169 2.18 14.39 -14.82
CA ASP A 169 1.59 13.62 -15.91
C ASP A 169 0.77 12.44 -15.39
N PHE A 170 1.28 11.78 -14.34
CA PHE A 170 0.57 10.68 -13.67
C PHE A 170 -0.73 11.16 -13.00
N TYR A 171 -0.71 12.28 -12.27
CA TYR A 171 -1.91 12.83 -11.63
C TYR A 171 -2.89 13.42 -12.66
N ASP A 172 -2.40 14.12 -13.65
CA ASP A 172 -3.22 14.63 -14.74
C ASP A 172 -3.98 13.50 -15.45
N HIS A 173 -3.27 12.41 -15.77
CA HIS A 173 -3.88 11.23 -16.38
C HIS A 173 -4.95 10.59 -15.49
N GLN A 174 -4.69 10.45 -14.18
CA GLN A 174 -5.68 9.94 -13.24
C GLN A 174 -6.96 10.78 -13.19
N VAL A 175 -6.83 12.11 -13.13
CA VAL A 175 -7.96 13.03 -13.01
C VAL A 175 -8.74 13.12 -14.31
N HIS A 176 -8.07 13.35 -15.43
CA HIS A 176 -8.72 13.71 -16.70
C HIS A 176 -9.07 12.51 -17.57
N HIS A 177 -8.33 11.42 -17.48
CA HIS A 177 -8.55 10.23 -18.31
C HIS A 177 -9.19 9.08 -17.53
N LEU A 178 -8.59 8.69 -16.39
CA LEU A 178 -9.11 7.57 -15.59
C LEU A 178 -10.32 7.97 -14.74
N ARG A 179 -10.47 9.27 -14.40
CA ARG A 179 -11.48 9.78 -13.46
C ARG A 179 -11.44 9.06 -12.10
N GLN A 180 -10.30 8.57 -11.76
CA GLN A 180 -9.95 7.93 -10.49
C GLN A 180 -8.63 8.50 -10.05
N VAL A 181 -8.52 8.91 -8.81
CA VAL A 181 -7.29 9.50 -8.27
C VAL A 181 -6.89 8.78 -7.01
N HIS A 182 -5.58 8.58 -6.85
CA HIS A 182 -5.02 8.14 -5.58
C HIS A 182 -5.25 9.22 -4.52
N ALA A 183 -6.06 8.92 -3.52
CA ALA A 183 -6.52 9.92 -2.54
C ALA A 183 -5.45 10.31 -1.52
N ASP A 184 -4.35 9.55 -1.41
CA ASP A 184 -3.22 9.83 -0.51
C ASP A 184 -1.92 10.05 -1.32
N PRO A 185 -1.65 11.27 -1.81
CA PRO A 185 -0.44 11.60 -2.58
C PRO A 185 0.81 11.76 -1.68
N HIS A 186 0.91 10.98 -0.62
CA HIS A 186 2.05 11.07 0.30
C HIS A 186 3.36 10.67 -0.40
N PRO A 187 4.46 11.43 -0.24
CA PRO A 187 5.75 11.10 -0.85
C PRO A 187 6.31 9.72 -0.50
N GLY A 188 5.87 9.13 0.61
CA GLY A 188 6.23 7.77 1.01
C GLY A 188 5.71 6.67 0.10
N ASN A 189 4.75 6.99 -0.78
CA ASN A 189 4.18 6.05 -1.75
C ASN A 189 4.96 6.01 -3.06
N PHE A 190 6.02 6.81 -3.18
CA PHE A 190 6.85 6.91 -4.37
C PHE A 190 8.32 6.65 -4.05
N LEU A 191 8.98 5.97 -4.96
CA LEU A 191 10.43 5.81 -4.97
C LEU A 191 11.00 6.55 -6.17
N MET A 192 12.09 7.28 -5.96
CA MET A 192 12.78 8.04 -6.99
C MET A 192 14.12 7.39 -7.29
N ARG A 193 14.53 7.44 -8.55
CA ARG A 193 15.82 6.97 -9.02
C ARG A 193 16.68 8.11 -9.54
N ALA A 194 17.99 7.89 -9.56
CA ALA A 194 18.96 8.90 -10.02
C ALA A 194 18.83 9.23 -11.51
N ASP A 195 18.22 8.33 -12.30
CA ASP A 195 17.93 8.51 -13.73
C ASP A 195 16.68 9.35 -14.01
N GLY A 196 15.96 9.77 -12.98
CA GLY A 196 14.74 10.58 -13.11
C GLY A 196 13.44 9.79 -13.25
N THR A 197 13.48 8.47 -12.97
CA THR A 197 12.30 7.60 -12.95
C THR A 197 11.81 7.38 -11.54
#